data_b605c9ab35d277c4b0e84c32f3d26a5a
#
_entry.id   b605c9ab35d277c4b0e84c32f3d26a5a
#
_cell.length_a   1.000
_cell.length_b   1.000
_cell.length_c   1.000
_cell.angle_alpha   90.00
_cell.angle_beta   90.00
_cell.angle_gamma   90.00
#
_symmetry.space_group_name_H-M   'P 1'
#
loop_
_entity.id
_entity.type
_entity.pdbx_description
1 polymer ?
#
loop_
_entity_poly.entity_id
_entity_poly.type
_entity_poly.pdbx_seq_one_letter_code
_entity_poly.pdbx_strand_id
1 'polypeptide(L)'
;MDAFPIPAESFILGFIGAGKMAESIVKGVAKSGVLPPDRICTAVHSNLKRRDAFESIGVKVLSDNNAVVEYSDVVVFSVKPQVVKDVAMQIRPLLSRKKLLVSVAAGVKLKDLQFWVAEKKKLYFVQEWTGHSRFIRVMPNTPSAVGEAATVMSLGGTATEEDGELIGKLFGSVGKIWRADEKLFDAITGLSGSGPAYIFLAIEALADGGVAAGLPRELALGLASQTVLGAASMVTKSGKHPGQLKDDVASPGGTTIAGIHELEKSGFRGILMNAVVAAAKRSRELS
;
A
#
# COMPACT_ATOMS: atom_id res chain seq x y z
N MET A 1 11.21 -17.33 -22.70
CA MET A 1 10.09 -18.23 -22.33
C MET A 1 8.96 -17.34 -21.88
N ASP A 2 7.90 -17.29 -22.67
CA ASP A 2 6.83 -16.32 -22.51
C ASP A 2 6.01 -16.58 -21.24
N ALA A 3 5.69 -15.53 -20.49
CA ALA A 3 4.79 -15.59 -19.37
C ALA A 3 3.37 -15.85 -19.89
N PHE A 4 2.61 -16.71 -19.21
CA PHE A 4 1.21 -16.96 -19.57
C PHE A 4 0.38 -15.71 -19.24
N PRO A 5 -0.38 -15.13 -20.18
CA PRO A 5 -1.21 -13.97 -19.89
C PRO A 5 -2.29 -14.32 -18.86
N ILE A 6 -2.52 -13.38 -17.93
CA ILE A 6 -3.61 -13.47 -16.96
C ILE A 6 -4.80 -12.69 -17.55
N PRO A 7 -5.98 -13.33 -17.73
CA PRO A 7 -7.14 -12.63 -18.28
C PRO A 7 -7.59 -11.50 -17.36
N ALA A 8 -7.52 -10.25 -17.83
CA ALA A 8 -7.78 -9.06 -17.03
C ALA A 8 -9.22 -8.99 -16.44
N GLU A 9 -10.17 -9.66 -17.08
CA GLU A 9 -11.60 -9.60 -16.71
C GLU A 9 -12.07 -10.82 -15.88
N SER A 10 -11.23 -11.86 -15.73
CA SER A 10 -11.68 -13.13 -15.14
C SER A 10 -10.72 -13.75 -14.13
N PHE A 11 -9.62 -13.08 -13.78
CA PHE A 11 -8.65 -13.61 -12.81
C PHE A 11 -9.20 -13.65 -11.39
N ILE A 12 -8.62 -14.55 -10.58
CA ILE A 12 -8.88 -14.65 -9.15
C ILE A 12 -7.73 -13.99 -8.39
N LEU A 13 -8.08 -13.07 -7.49
CA LEU A 13 -7.14 -12.35 -6.62
C LEU A 13 -7.13 -12.99 -5.22
N GLY A 14 -6.02 -13.59 -4.83
CA GLY A 14 -5.85 -14.19 -3.51
C GLY A 14 -4.97 -13.37 -2.60
N PHE A 15 -5.39 -13.21 -1.34
CA PHE A 15 -4.59 -12.55 -0.32
C PHE A 15 -4.08 -13.57 0.70
N ILE A 16 -2.76 -13.65 0.85
CA ILE A 16 -2.13 -14.34 1.98
C ILE A 16 -1.93 -13.32 3.08
N GLY A 17 -2.73 -13.44 4.14
CA GLY A 17 -2.83 -12.47 5.22
C GLY A 17 -4.08 -11.60 5.13
N ALA A 18 -4.94 -11.71 6.15
CA ALA A 18 -6.20 -10.97 6.27
C ALA A 18 -6.07 -9.75 7.19
N GLY A 19 -4.96 -8.99 7.07
CA GLY A 19 -4.67 -7.80 7.87
C GLY A 19 -5.45 -6.56 7.42
N LYS A 20 -5.19 -5.42 8.09
CA LYS A 20 -5.81 -4.13 7.75
C LYS A 20 -5.48 -3.66 6.34
N MET A 21 -4.26 -3.90 5.86
CA MET A 21 -3.86 -3.54 4.50
C MET A 21 -4.67 -4.34 3.45
N ALA A 22 -4.76 -5.66 3.61
CA ALA A 22 -5.59 -6.50 2.74
C ALA A 22 -7.05 -6.04 2.74
N GLU A 23 -7.63 -5.79 3.93
CA GLU A 23 -8.99 -5.28 4.07
C GLU A 23 -9.20 -3.96 3.34
N SER A 24 -8.26 -3.01 3.47
CA SER A 24 -8.34 -1.71 2.80
C SER A 24 -8.33 -1.84 1.28
N ILE A 25 -7.42 -2.66 0.74
CA ILE A 25 -7.33 -2.91 -0.71
C ILE A 25 -8.61 -3.58 -1.20
N VAL A 26 -9.05 -4.65 -0.53
CA VAL A 26 -10.25 -5.41 -0.91
C VAL A 26 -11.50 -4.53 -0.90
N LYS A 27 -11.72 -3.71 0.14
CA LYS A 27 -12.83 -2.76 0.21
C LYS A 27 -12.81 -1.77 -0.96
N GLY A 28 -11.65 -1.22 -1.25
CA GLY A 28 -11.49 -0.27 -2.35
C GLY A 28 -11.76 -0.93 -3.72
N VAL A 29 -11.16 -2.08 -3.98
CA VAL A 29 -11.34 -2.84 -5.23
C VAL A 29 -12.79 -3.26 -5.43
N ALA A 30 -13.44 -3.80 -4.39
CA ALA A 30 -14.85 -4.18 -4.46
C ALA A 30 -15.76 -2.96 -4.74
N LYS A 31 -15.49 -1.83 -4.07
CA LYS A 31 -16.25 -0.58 -4.26
C LYS A 31 -16.06 0.02 -5.65
N SER A 32 -14.87 -0.10 -6.23
CA SER A 32 -14.58 0.43 -7.58
C SER A 32 -15.23 -0.36 -8.71
N GLY A 33 -15.66 -1.60 -8.46
CA GLY A 33 -16.23 -2.49 -9.47
C GLY A 33 -15.21 -3.10 -10.45
N VAL A 34 -13.91 -2.86 -10.28
CA VAL A 34 -12.85 -3.41 -11.16
C VAL A 34 -12.74 -4.93 -11.04
N LEU A 35 -12.94 -5.45 -9.83
CA LEU A 35 -13.01 -6.89 -9.58
C LEU A 35 -14.13 -7.18 -8.57
N PRO A 36 -15.11 -8.04 -8.91
CA PRO A 36 -16.19 -8.35 -7.99
C PRO A 36 -15.69 -9.16 -6.79
N PRO A 37 -16.31 -9.03 -5.61
CA PRO A 37 -15.84 -9.66 -4.36
C PRO A 37 -15.71 -11.19 -4.42
N ASP A 38 -16.56 -11.88 -5.18
CA ASP A 38 -16.53 -13.33 -5.37
C ASP A 38 -15.31 -13.82 -6.17
N ARG A 39 -14.60 -12.89 -6.84
CA ARG A 39 -13.29 -13.14 -7.47
C ARG A 39 -12.11 -12.83 -6.55
N ILE A 40 -12.37 -12.52 -5.29
CA ILE A 40 -11.35 -12.27 -4.28
C ILE A 40 -11.42 -13.36 -3.22
N CYS A 41 -10.27 -13.88 -2.81
CA CYS A 41 -10.19 -14.83 -1.71
C CYS A 41 -9.08 -14.49 -0.72
N THR A 42 -9.20 -14.99 0.49
CA THR A 42 -8.17 -14.92 1.53
C THR A 42 -8.26 -16.12 2.46
N ALA A 43 -7.26 -16.32 3.32
CA ALA A 43 -7.32 -17.28 4.42
C ALA A 43 -7.30 -16.55 5.77
N VAL A 44 -8.14 -17.00 6.70
CA VAL A 44 -8.17 -16.52 8.08
C VAL A 44 -8.07 -17.73 9.00
N HIS A 45 -6.95 -17.85 9.74
CA HIS A 45 -6.70 -19.03 10.56
C HIS A 45 -7.63 -19.13 11.79
N SER A 46 -7.52 -18.18 12.75
CA SER A 46 -8.22 -18.31 14.03
C SER A 46 -9.02 -17.07 14.45
N ASN A 47 -8.87 -15.95 13.76
CA ASN A 47 -9.52 -14.70 14.15
C ASN A 47 -10.91 -14.55 13.48
N LEU A 48 -11.96 -14.97 14.17
CA LEU A 48 -13.35 -14.92 13.67
C LEU A 48 -13.76 -13.51 13.24
N LYS A 49 -13.40 -12.48 14.00
CA LYS A 49 -13.72 -11.07 13.62
C LYS A 49 -13.11 -10.68 12.27
N ARG A 50 -11.95 -11.25 11.94
CA ARG A 50 -11.33 -11.02 10.62
C ARG A 50 -12.06 -11.79 9.53
N ARG A 51 -12.51 -13.01 9.80
CA ARG A 51 -13.33 -13.80 8.89
C ARG A 51 -14.61 -13.04 8.55
N ASP A 52 -15.37 -12.64 9.57
CA ASP A 52 -16.63 -11.90 9.39
C ASP A 52 -16.44 -10.62 8.57
N ALA A 53 -15.33 -9.90 8.81
CA ALA A 53 -15.01 -8.67 8.08
C ALA A 53 -14.77 -8.90 6.58
N PHE A 54 -14.22 -10.02 6.14
CA PHE A 54 -14.03 -10.33 4.72
C PHE A 54 -15.30 -10.95 4.11
N GLU A 55 -15.98 -11.84 4.82
CA GLU A 55 -17.24 -12.44 4.38
C GLU A 55 -18.33 -11.38 4.19
N SER A 56 -18.39 -10.35 5.05
CA SER A 56 -19.33 -9.23 4.92
C SER A 56 -19.11 -8.37 3.67
N ILE A 57 -17.92 -8.43 3.06
CA ILE A 57 -17.63 -7.77 1.78
C ILE A 57 -18.03 -8.68 0.60
N GLY A 58 -18.29 -9.97 0.84
CA GLY A 58 -18.54 -10.98 -0.19
C GLY A 58 -17.28 -11.73 -0.65
N VAL A 59 -16.17 -11.60 0.10
CA VAL A 59 -14.90 -12.27 -0.21
C VAL A 59 -14.93 -13.73 0.26
N LYS A 60 -14.42 -14.62 -0.58
CA LYS A 60 -14.33 -16.06 -0.27
C LYS A 60 -13.21 -16.31 0.75
N VAL A 61 -13.55 -16.78 1.95
CA VAL A 61 -12.58 -17.19 2.96
C VAL A 61 -12.30 -18.67 2.86
N LEU A 62 -11.03 -19.01 2.56
CA LEU A 62 -10.54 -20.38 2.38
C LEU A 62 -9.91 -20.93 3.66
N SER A 63 -9.59 -22.23 3.68
CA SER A 63 -9.06 -22.94 4.84
C SER A 63 -7.68 -22.46 5.29
N ASP A 64 -6.78 -22.25 4.32
CA ASP A 64 -5.37 -21.93 4.55
C ASP A 64 -4.71 -21.22 3.35
N ASN A 65 -3.44 -20.87 3.48
CA ASN A 65 -2.67 -20.20 2.44
C ASN A 65 -2.49 -21.06 1.18
N ASN A 66 -2.40 -22.38 1.33
CA ASN A 66 -2.22 -23.27 0.18
C ASN A 66 -3.46 -23.25 -0.71
N ALA A 67 -4.65 -23.33 -0.10
CA ALA A 67 -5.92 -23.21 -0.81
C ALA A 67 -6.05 -21.85 -1.53
N VAL A 68 -5.57 -20.75 -0.91
CA VAL A 68 -5.51 -19.43 -1.57
C VAL A 68 -4.64 -19.48 -2.82
N VAL A 69 -3.43 -20.05 -2.73
CA VAL A 69 -2.51 -20.13 -3.87
C VAL A 69 -3.08 -20.99 -4.98
N GLU A 70 -3.64 -22.15 -4.67
CA GLU A 70 -4.23 -23.05 -5.68
C GLU A 70 -5.39 -22.40 -6.42
N TYR A 71 -6.25 -21.67 -5.69
CA TYR A 71 -7.46 -21.05 -6.24
C TYR A 71 -7.17 -19.77 -7.04
N SER A 72 -6.03 -19.09 -6.82
CA SER A 72 -5.76 -17.74 -7.34
C SER A 72 -4.82 -17.71 -8.54
N ASP A 73 -5.02 -16.76 -9.45
CA ASP A 73 -4.10 -16.42 -10.55
C ASP A 73 -3.08 -15.36 -10.09
N VAL A 74 -3.53 -14.39 -9.30
CA VAL A 74 -2.71 -13.34 -8.67
C VAL A 74 -2.72 -13.54 -7.16
N VAL A 75 -1.54 -13.70 -6.56
CA VAL A 75 -1.38 -13.93 -5.12
C VAL A 75 -0.68 -12.75 -4.47
N VAL A 76 -1.35 -12.11 -3.52
CA VAL A 76 -0.84 -10.94 -2.78
C VAL A 76 -0.34 -11.33 -1.40
N PHE A 77 0.96 -11.15 -1.14
CA PHE A 77 1.55 -11.25 0.19
C PHE A 77 1.21 -9.99 1.00
N SER A 78 0.27 -10.11 1.90
CA SER A 78 -0.20 -9.05 2.81
C SER A 78 -0.04 -9.40 4.29
N VAL A 79 0.90 -10.28 4.58
CA VAL A 79 1.36 -10.62 5.94
C VAL A 79 2.43 -9.64 6.43
N LYS A 80 2.72 -9.67 7.72
CA LYS A 80 3.83 -8.88 8.29
C LYS A 80 5.17 -9.28 7.64
N PRO A 81 6.12 -8.33 7.44
CA PRO A 81 7.40 -8.59 6.77
C PRO A 81 8.16 -9.80 7.32
N GLN A 82 8.16 -9.99 8.65
CA GLN A 82 8.85 -11.07 9.34
C GLN A 82 8.31 -12.47 9.00
N VAL A 83 7.08 -12.56 8.51
CA VAL A 83 6.39 -13.83 8.19
C VAL A 83 6.48 -14.17 6.70
N VAL A 84 6.84 -13.21 5.85
CA VAL A 84 6.83 -13.37 4.38
C VAL A 84 7.73 -14.53 3.93
N LYS A 85 8.91 -14.68 4.51
CA LYS A 85 9.86 -15.74 4.18
C LYS A 85 9.25 -17.13 4.40
N ASP A 86 8.68 -17.37 5.58
CA ASP A 86 8.12 -18.68 5.95
C ASP A 86 6.93 -19.02 5.04
N VAL A 87 6.08 -18.03 4.77
CA VAL A 87 4.94 -18.17 3.84
C VAL A 87 5.43 -18.47 2.42
N ALA A 88 6.43 -17.74 1.92
CA ALA A 88 6.99 -17.94 0.60
C ALA A 88 7.55 -19.37 0.44
N MET A 89 8.26 -19.87 1.46
CA MET A 89 8.78 -21.22 1.48
C MET A 89 7.66 -22.28 1.57
N GLN A 90 6.60 -22.01 2.34
CA GLN A 90 5.44 -22.89 2.46
C GLN A 90 4.74 -23.10 1.13
N ILE A 91 4.45 -22.02 0.39
CA ILE A 91 3.67 -22.07 -0.85
C ILE A 91 4.51 -22.44 -2.09
N ARG A 92 5.83 -22.46 -1.97
CA ARG A 92 6.75 -22.73 -3.08
C ARG A 92 6.38 -23.96 -3.92
N PRO A 93 6.01 -25.13 -3.32
CA PRO A 93 5.66 -26.31 -4.10
C PRO A 93 4.42 -26.15 -4.99
N LEU A 94 3.57 -25.16 -4.70
CA LEU A 94 2.30 -24.89 -5.40
C LEU A 94 2.45 -23.84 -6.50
N LEU A 95 3.62 -23.21 -6.59
CA LEU A 95 3.84 -22.12 -7.55
C LEU A 95 4.06 -22.67 -8.96
N SER A 96 3.37 -22.10 -9.91
CA SER A 96 3.53 -22.33 -11.33
C SER A 96 3.83 -21.03 -12.07
N ARG A 97 4.45 -21.10 -13.25
CA ARG A 97 4.74 -19.92 -14.08
C ARG A 97 3.50 -19.10 -14.48
N LYS A 98 2.31 -19.69 -14.32
CA LYS A 98 1.03 -18.99 -14.61
C LYS A 98 0.65 -17.98 -13.53
N LYS A 99 1.18 -18.13 -12.31
CA LYS A 99 0.80 -17.28 -11.18
C LYS A 99 1.64 -16.01 -11.15
N LEU A 100 0.98 -14.87 -10.93
CA LEU A 100 1.63 -13.60 -10.62
C LEU A 100 1.66 -13.41 -9.10
N LEU A 101 2.84 -13.14 -8.57
CA LEU A 101 3.02 -12.87 -7.14
C LEU A 101 3.20 -11.37 -6.91
N VAL A 102 2.44 -10.82 -6.00
CA VAL A 102 2.47 -9.40 -5.62
C VAL A 102 2.82 -9.30 -4.14
N SER A 103 3.78 -8.47 -3.77
CA SER A 103 4.09 -8.23 -2.36
C SER A 103 3.76 -6.80 -1.98
N VAL A 104 2.96 -6.62 -0.92
CA VAL A 104 2.71 -5.32 -0.28
C VAL A 104 3.42 -5.20 1.08
N ALA A 105 4.35 -6.11 1.37
CA ALA A 105 5.10 -6.12 2.63
C ALA A 105 6.22 -5.05 2.62
N ALA A 106 6.19 -4.16 3.62
CA ALA A 106 7.23 -3.16 3.80
C ALA A 106 8.60 -3.81 4.07
N GLY A 107 9.68 -3.25 3.52
CA GLY A 107 11.05 -3.73 3.74
C GLY A 107 11.45 -5.00 2.96
N VAL A 108 10.52 -5.80 2.45
CA VAL A 108 10.82 -7.05 1.74
C VAL A 108 11.15 -6.77 0.27
N LYS A 109 12.35 -7.13 -0.16
CA LYS A 109 12.86 -6.85 -1.51
C LYS A 109 12.51 -7.95 -2.50
N LEU A 110 12.37 -7.58 -3.78
CA LEU A 110 12.10 -8.52 -4.87
C LEU A 110 13.13 -9.65 -4.94
N LYS A 111 14.43 -9.33 -4.76
CA LYS A 111 15.50 -10.33 -4.76
C LYS A 111 15.32 -11.39 -3.66
N ASP A 112 14.83 -11.00 -2.48
CA ASP A 112 14.63 -11.89 -1.36
C ASP A 112 13.41 -12.80 -1.60
N LEU A 113 12.31 -12.21 -2.11
CA LEU A 113 11.13 -12.97 -2.52
C LEU A 113 11.47 -14.03 -3.57
N GLN A 114 12.19 -13.65 -4.62
CA GLN A 114 12.63 -14.55 -5.68
C GLN A 114 13.53 -15.67 -5.12
N PHE A 115 14.45 -15.32 -4.22
CA PHE A 115 15.34 -16.28 -3.58
C PHE A 115 14.58 -17.31 -2.73
N TRP A 116 13.58 -16.90 -1.96
CA TRP A 116 12.83 -17.79 -1.06
C TRP A 116 11.93 -18.78 -1.81
N VAL A 117 11.44 -18.42 -3.00
CA VAL A 117 10.62 -19.31 -3.84
C VAL A 117 11.42 -20.07 -4.87
N ALA A 118 12.72 -19.80 -5.04
CA ALA A 118 13.57 -20.51 -5.98
C ALA A 118 13.83 -21.95 -5.55
N GLU A 119 13.76 -22.91 -6.48
CA GLU A 119 14.20 -24.28 -6.26
C GLU A 119 15.70 -24.43 -6.56
N LYS A 120 16.43 -25.11 -5.65
CA LYS A 120 17.78 -25.58 -5.93
C LYS A 120 17.70 -26.89 -6.75
N LYS A 121 17.83 -26.81 -8.05
CA LYS A 121 18.14 -28.01 -8.84
C LYS A 121 19.65 -28.27 -8.82
N LYS A 122 20.07 -29.40 -8.21
CA LYS A 122 21.42 -29.96 -8.43
C LYS A 122 21.46 -30.59 -9.83
N LEU A 123 21.88 -29.85 -10.84
CA LEU A 123 22.43 -30.44 -12.04
C LEU A 123 23.94 -30.62 -11.85
N TYR A 124 24.51 -31.69 -12.35
CA TYR A 124 25.83 -32.23 -12.03
C TYR A 124 27.02 -31.26 -12.13
N PHE A 125 26.88 -30.09 -12.75
CA PHE A 125 27.98 -29.11 -12.89
C PHE A 125 27.58 -27.62 -12.88
N VAL A 126 26.29 -27.27 -12.82
CA VAL A 126 25.84 -25.86 -12.80
C VAL A 126 24.69 -25.75 -11.80
N GLN A 127 24.82 -24.81 -10.87
CA GLN A 127 23.73 -24.43 -9.96
C GLN A 127 22.77 -23.52 -10.72
N GLU A 128 21.84 -24.07 -11.48
CA GLU A 128 20.75 -23.31 -12.08
C GLU A 128 19.64 -23.11 -11.03
N TRP A 129 19.39 -21.85 -10.72
CA TRP A 129 18.24 -21.43 -9.93
C TRP A 129 17.00 -21.49 -10.82
N THR A 130 16.24 -22.59 -10.75
CA THR A 130 14.95 -22.72 -11.40
C THR A 130 13.88 -22.44 -10.36
N GLY A 131 13.28 -21.26 -10.40
CA GLY A 131 12.24 -20.90 -9.47
C GLY A 131 11.27 -19.91 -10.07
N HIS A 132 10.18 -19.68 -9.36
CA HIS A 132 9.22 -18.67 -9.73
C HIS A 132 9.83 -17.28 -9.53
N SER A 133 9.82 -16.45 -10.57
CA SER A 133 10.39 -15.09 -10.52
C SER A 133 9.43 -13.99 -11.02
N ARG A 134 8.17 -14.34 -11.26
CA ARG A 134 7.12 -13.42 -11.73
C ARG A 134 6.52 -12.67 -10.55
N PHE A 135 7.22 -11.61 -10.11
CA PHE A 135 6.88 -10.80 -8.96
C PHE A 135 6.65 -9.35 -9.33
N ILE A 136 5.71 -8.71 -8.63
CA ILE A 136 5.58 -7.24 -8.57
C ILE A 136 5.59 -6.83 -7.09
N ARG A 137 6.47 -5.91 -6.76
CA ARG A 137 6.45 -5.24 -5.46
C ARG A 137 5.55 -4.02 -5.54
N VAL A 138 4.61 -3.90 -4.61
CA VAL A 138 3.66 -2.77 -4.54
C VAL A 138 3.71 -2.18 -3.14
N MET A 139 3.78 -0.86 -3.04
CA MET A 139 3.69 -0.13 -1.79
C MET A 139 2.43 0.74 -1.81
N PRO A 140 1.28 0.22 -1.37
CA PRO A 140 0.05 0.97 -1.18
C PRO A 140 0.05 1.66 0.18
N ASN A 141 -1.03 2.39 0.48
CA ASN A 141 -1.31 2.88 1.82
C ASN A 141 -2.78 2.70 2.20
N THR A 142 -3.12 2.92 3.47
CA THR A 142 -4.45 2.65 4.02
C THR A 142 -5.60 3.47 3.41
N PRO A 143 -5.41 4.67 2.84
CA PRO A 143 -6.48 5.36 2.12
C PRO A 143 -7.06 4.62 0.90
N SER A 144 -6.48 3.49 0.49
CA SER A 144 -7.08 2.57 -0.49
C SER A 144 -8.52 2.16 -0.12
N ALA A 145 -8.87 2.13 1.16
CA ALA A 145 -10.22 1.81 1.63
C ALA A 145 -11.29 2.81 1.17
N VAL A 146 -10.88 4.02 0.84
CA VAL A 146 -11.76 5.12 0.38
C VAL A 146 -11.47 5.57 -1.06
N GLY A 147 -10.58 4.87 -1.77
CA GLY A 147 -10.24 5.17 -3.16
C GLY A 147 -9.19 6.27 -3.34
N GLU A 148 -8.46 6.62 -2.29
CA GLU A 148 -7.48 7.73 -2.28
C GLU A 148 -6.05 7.24 -1.92
N ALA A 149 -5.70 6.03 -2.34
CA ALA A 149 -4.36 5.50 -2.12
C ALA A 149 -3.29 6.28 -2.90
N ALA A 150 -2.11 6.40 -2.29
CA ALA A 150 -0.86 6.65 -3.00
C ALA A 150 -0.09 5.33 -3.09
N THR A 151 0.00 4.76 -4.29
CA THR A 151 0.58 3.45 -4.51
C THR A 151 1.78 3.54 -5.45
N VAL A 152 2.85 2.83 -5.15
CA VAL A 152 4.00 2.69 -6.07
C VAL A 152 4.24 1.21 -6.33
N MET A 153 4.59 0.85 -7.59
CA MET A 153 4.96 -0.51 -7.96
C MET A 153 6.31 -0.58 -8.67
N SER A 154 6.98 -1.73 -8.53
CA SER A 154 8.19 -2.12 -9.24
C SER A 154 8.07 -3.55 -9.73
N LEU A 155 8.35 -3.77 -11.01
CA LEU A 155 8.34 -5.09 -11.63
C LEU A 155 9.66 -5.79 -11.33
N GLY A 156 9.60 -7.09 -11.09
CA GLY A 156 10.77 -7.90 -10.81
C GLY A 156 10.76 -9.25 -11.51
N GLY A 157 11.94 -9.78 -11.72
CA GLY A 157 12.15 -11.08 -12.34
C GLY A 157 11.61 -11.19 -13.75
N THR A 158 10.65 -12.08 -13.93
CA THR A 158 10.00 -12.34 -15.22
C THR A 158 8.59 -11.75 -15.31
N ALA A 159 8.24 -10.80 -14.45
CA ALA A 159 6.99 -10.03 -14.58
C ALA A 159 7.03 -9.22 -15.89
N THR A 160 5.93 -9.27 -16.64
CA THR A 160 5.82 -8.61 -17.95
C THR A 160 5.22 -7.22 -17.83
N GLU A 161 5.24 -6.44 -18.91
CA GLU A 161 4.55 -5.16 -18.97
C GLU A 161 3.02 -5.33 -18.80
N GLU A 162 2.44 -6.41 -19.36
CA GLU A 162 1.03 -6.73 -19.22
C GLU A 162 0.67 -7.03 -17.76
N ASP A 163 1.57 -7.69 -17.00
CA ASP A 163 1.42 -7.87 -15.55
C ASP A 163 1.40 -6.52 -14.82
N GLY A 164 2.32 -5.63 -15.23
CA GLY A 164 2.36 -4.27 -14.71
C GLY A 164 1.08 -3.48 -15.01
N GLU A 165 0.51 -3.62 -16.21
CA GLU A 165 -0.76 -3.00 -16.58
C GLU A 165 -1.94 -3.56 -15.77
N LEU A 166 -2.00 -4.89 -15.59
CA LEU A 166 -3.02 -5.55 -14.79
C LEU A 166 -3.01 -5.03 -13.34
N ILE A 167 -1.83 -5.02 -12.71
CA ILE A 167 -1.66 -4.52 -11.34
C ILE A 167 -1.87 -3.00 -11.29
N GLY A 168 -1.47 -2.28 -12.34
CA GLY A 168 -1.76 -0.86 -12.52
C GLY A 168 -3.25 -0.54 -12.50
N LYS A 169 -4.06 -1.30 -13.24
CA LYS A 169 -5.52 -1.17 -13.24
C LYS A 169 -6.12 -1.50 -11.87
N LEU A 170 -5.69 -2.61 -11.27
CA LEU A 170 -6.19 -3.07 -9.97
C LEU A 170 -5.95 -2.03 -8.87
N PHE A 171 -4.71 -1.57 -8.69
CA PHE A 171 -4.39 -0.60 -7.65
C PHE A 171 -4.76 0.85 -8.04
N GLY A 172 -4.81 1.16 -9.34
CA GLY A 172 -5.32 2.42 -9.86
C GLY A 172 -6.80 2.64 -9.57
N SER A 173 -7.57 1.56 -9.38
CA SER A 173 -8.98 1.64 -9.00
C SER A 173 -9.21 2.10 -7.55
N VAL A 174 -8.18 2.06 -6.72
CA VAL A 174 -8.23 2.43 -5.30
C VAL A 174 -7.41 3.70 -4.97
N GLY A 175 -6.96 4.42 -5.98
CA GLY A 175 -6.19 5.66 -5.84
C GLY A 175 -5.28 5.91 -7.03
N LYS A 176 -4.18 6.63 -6.80
CA LYS A 176 -3.15 6.87 -7.82
C LYS A 176 -2.01 5.88 -7.69
N ILE A 177 -1.50 5.42 -8.83
CA ILE A 177 -0.38 4.48 -8.89
C ILE A 177 0.75 5.05 -9.77
N TRP A 178 1.99 4.83 -9.32
CA TRP A 178 3.22 5.16 -10.03
C TRP A 178 4.11 3.93 -10.18
N ARG A 179 4.93 3.90 -11.21
CA ARG A 179 6.06 2.97 -11.33
C ARG A 179 7.34 3.64 -10.87
N ALA A 180 8.17 2.93 -10.12
CA ALA A 180 9.48 3.41 -9.67
C ALA A 180 10.47 2.25 -9.52
N ASP A 181 11.76 2.61 -9.54
CA ASP A 181 12.84 1.67 -9.21
C ASP A 181 12.70 1.20 -7.74
N GLU A 182 12.90 -0.10 -7.51
CA GLU A 182 12.77 -0.70 -6.18
C GLU A 182 13.67 -0.04 -5.13
N LYS A 183 14.82 0.51 -5.52
CA LYS A 183 15.74 1.22 -4.60
C LYS A 183 15.09 2.41 -3.88
N LEU A 184 13.99 2.96 -4.40
CA LEU A 184 13.26 4.09 -3.81
C LEU A 184 12.22 3.65 -2.77
N PHE A 185 11.93 2.36 -2.63
CA PHE A 185 10.79 1.87 -1.84
C PHE A 185 10.90 2.17 -0.34
N ASP A 186 12.10 2.26 0.23
CA ASP A 186 12.24 2.63 1.63
C ASP A 186 11.84 4.10 1.86
N ALA A 187 12.23 5.00 0.96
CA ALA A 187 11.80 6.39 1.01
C ALA A 187 10.28 6.53 0.77
N ILE A 188 9.75 5.78 -0.20
CA ILE A 188 8.31 5.72 -0.49
C ILE A 188 7.54 5.21 0.74
N THR A 189 8.04 4.17 1.40
CA THR A 189 7.45 3.65 2.65
C THR A 189 7.39 4.74 3.73
N GLY A 190 8.48 5.48 3.92
CA GLY A 190 8.54 6.57 4.87
C GLY A 190 7.60 7.72 4.54
N LEU A 191 7.45 8.05 3.25
CA LEU A 191 6.62 9.16 2.80
C LEU A 191 5.13 8.80 2.69
N SER A 192 4.78 7.80 1.88
CA SER A 192 3.39 7.48 1.56
C SER A 192 2.84 6.28 2.33
N GLY A 193 3.67 5.30 2.65
CA GLY A 193 3.25 4.15 3.45
C GLY A 193 2.89 4.54 4.88
N SER A 194 3.76 5.30 5.56
CA SER A 194 3.58 5.80 6.92
C SER A 194 2.85 7.14 6.99
N GLY A 195 2.85 7.91 5.90
CA GLY A 195 2.29 9.26 5.81
C GLY A 195 0.89 9.45 6.33
N PRO A 196 -0.07 8.55 6.09
CA PRO A 196 -1.42 8.69 6.63
C PRO A 196 -1.45 8.91 8.15
N ALA A 197 -0.57 8.22 8.91
CA ALA A 197 -0.50 8.39 10.36
C ALA A 197 -0.05 9.80 10.76
N TYR A 198 0.87 10.42 10.01
CA TYR A 198 1.31 11.80 10.27
C TYR A 198 0.18 12.79 10.05
N ILE A 199 -0.63 12.56 9.02
CA ILE A 199 -1.77 13.41 8.70
C ILE A 199 -2.90 13.21 9.71
N PHE A 200 -3.16 11.99 10.20
CA PHE A 200 -4.14 11.76 11.28
C PHE A 200 -3.73 12.51 12.56
N LEU A 201 -2.44 12.46 12.92
CA LEU A 201 -1.90 13.24 14.04
C LEU A 201 -2.08 14.76 13.84
N ALA A 202 -1.83 15.25 12.62
CA ALA A 202 -2.01 16.67 12.30
C ALA A 202 -3.49 17.09 12.35
N ILE A 203 -4.42 16.25 11.87
CA ILE A 203 -5.86 16.51 11.94
C ILE A 203 -6.31 16.59 13.39
N GLU A 204 -5.86 15.65 14.24
CA GLU A 204 -6.18 15.64 15.67
C GLU A 204 -5.66 16.89 16.36
N ALA A 205 -4.40 17.26 16.12
CA ALA A 205 -3.79 18.48 16.69
C ALA A 205 -4.49 19.78 16.24
N LEU A 206 -4.90 19.87 14.97
CA LEU A 206 -5.69 21.01 14.47
C LEU A 206 -7.06 21.09 15.15
N ALA A 207 -7.72 19.94 15.35
CA ALA A 207 -8.99 19.89 16.05
C ALA A 207 -8.83 20.29 17.53
N ASP A 208 -7.76 19.85 18.20
CA ASP A 208 -7.43 20.25 19.58
C ASP A 208 -7.18 21.76 19.68
N GLY A 209 -6.46 22.32 18.74
CA GLY A 209 -6.26 23.78 18.63
C GLY A 209 -7.58 24.53 18.44
N GLY A 210 -8.50 24.00 17.61
CA GLY A 210 -9.85 24.53 17.44
C GLY A 210 -10.64 24.54 18.75
N VAL A 211 -10.57 23.45 19.52
CA VAL A 211 -11.22 23.36 20.85
C VAL A 211 -10.59 24.35 21.83
N ALA A 212 -9.26 24.47 21.85
CA ALA A 212 -8.57 25.45 22.68
C ALA A 212 -8.96 26.90 22.33
N ALA A 213 -9.33 27.14 21.07
CA ALA A 213 -9.85 28.43 20.59
C ALA A 213 -11.37 28.61 20.82
N GLY A 214 -12.05 27.64 21.46
CA GLY A 214 -13.45 27.75 21.86
C GLY A 214 -14.46 27.03 20.97
N LEU A 215 -14.02 26.23 19.97
CA LEU A 215 -14.93 25.45 19.14
C LEU A 215 -15.41 24.17 19.85
N PRO A 216 -16.67 23.74 19.64
CA PRO A 216 -17.10 22.40 20.02
C PRO A 216 -16.26 21.33 19.32
N ARG A 217 -15.94 20.23 20.03
CA ARG A 217 -15.07 19.14 19.53
C ARG A 217 -15.48 18.58 18.16
N GLU A 218 -16.75 18.31 18.01
CA GLU A 218 -17.29 17.71 16.77
C GLU A 218 -17.10 18.66 15.57
N LEU A 219 -17.40 19.96 15.76
CA LEU A 219 -17.18 20.97 14.72
C LEU A 219 -15.70 21.14 14.40
N ALA A 220 -14.83 21.19 15.42
CA ALA A 220 -13.39 21.35 15.24
C ALA A 220 -12.81 20.16 14.43
N LEU A 221 -13.21 18.93 14.75
CA LEU A 221 -12.76 17.72 14.02
C LEU A 221 -13.25 17.72 12.57
N GLY A 222 -14.51 18.07 12.32
CA GLY A 222 -15.07 18.17 10.98
C GLY A 222 -14.34 19.21 10.12
N LEU A 223 -14.11 20.41 10.67
CA LEU A 223 -13.39 21.48 9.98
C LEU A 223 -11.92 21.11 9.71
N ALA A 224 -11.20 20.54 10.68
CA ALA A 224 -9.82 20.13 10.51
C ALA A 224 -9.68 19.08 9.40
N SER A 225 -10.52 18.04 9.41
CA SER A 225 -10.52 16.99 8.40
C SER A 225 -10.79 17.54 7.00
N GLN A 226 -11.82 18.37 6.85
CA GLN A 226 -12.18 18.95 5.55
C GLN A 226 -11.13 19.96 5.05
N THR A 227 -10.48 20.70 5.94
CA THR A 227 -9.41 21.63 5.60
C THR A 227 -8.19 20.91 5.01
N VAL A 228 -7.77 19.79 5.65
CA VAL A 228 -6.64 18.99 5.15
C VAL A 228 -6.98 18.37 3.78
N LEU A 229 -8.20 17.82 3.63
CA LEU A 229 -8.66 17.26 2.35
C LEU A 229 -8.67 18.33 1.25
N GLY A 230 -9.19 19.53 1.54
CA GLY A 230 -9.25 20.65 0.61
C GLY A 230 -7.87 21.12 0.17
N ALA A 231 -6.94 21.29 1.12
CA ALA A 231 -5.57 21.72 0.84
C ALA A 231 -4.83 20.70 -0.03
N ALA A 232 -4.90 19.40 0.29
CA ALA A 232 -4.31 18.34 -0.52
C ALA A 232 -4.92 18.29 -1.93
N SER A 233 -6.23 18.48 -2.04
CA SER A 233 -6.93 18.53 -3.32
C SER A 233 -6.50 19.72 -4.18
N MET A 234 -6.26 20.88 -3.58
CA MET A 234 -5.74 22.06 -4.28
C MET A 234 -4.37 21.79 -4.88
N VAL A 235 -3.45 21.19 -4.12
CA VAL A 235 -2.12 20.83 -4.63
C VAL A 235 -2.23 19.86 -5.80
N THR A 236 -3.02 18.78 -5.66
CA THR A 236 -3.10 17.72 -6.67
C THR A 236 -3.84 18.11 -7.94
N LYS A 237 -4.82 19.02 -7.86
CA LYS A 237 -5.67 19.42 -8.99
C LYS A 237 -5.16 20.68 -9.71
N SER A 238 -4.55 21.63 -8.99
CA SER A 238 -4.08 22.87 -9.61
C SER A 238 -2.71 22.76 -10.28
N GLY A 239 -1.89 21.79 -9.88
CA GLY A 239 -0.49 21.68 -10.32
C GLY A 239 0.43 22.79 -9.78
N LYS A 240 -0.09 23.70 -8.95
CA LYS A 240 0.71 24.77 -8.33
C LYS A 240 1.64 24.21 -7.26
N HIS A 241 2.79 24.84 -7.11
CA HIS A 241 3.70 24.53 -6.01
C HIS A 241 3.05 24.84 -4.64
N PRO A 242 3.18 23.96 -3.61
CA PRO A 242 2.57 24.20 -2.29
C PRO A 242 2.95 25.55 -1.66
N GLY A 243 4.18 26.04 -1.88
CA GLY A 243 4.60 27.37 -1.43
C GLY A 243 3.76 28.49 -2.03
N GLN A 244 3.44 28.40 -3.32
CA GLN A 244 2.58 29.40 -3.97
C GLN A 244 1.16 29.39 -3.39
N LEU A 245 0.58 28.20 -3.18
CA LEU A 245 -0.75 28.07 -2.57
C LEU A 245 -0.77 28.61 -1.13
N LYS A 246 0.32 28.42 -0.37
CA LYS A 246 0.49 28.99 0.97
C LYS A 246 0.51 30.53 0.91
N ASP A 247 1.24 31.09 -0.04
CA ASP A 247 1.33 32.57 -0.19
C ASP A 247 0.00 33.17 -0.65
N ASP A 248 -0.74 32.50 -1.54
CA ASP A 248 -2.08 32.90 -2.00
C ASP A 248 -3.10 33.01 -0.85
N VAL A 249 -2.89 32.32 0.28
CA VAL A 249 -3.77 32.38 1.48
C VAL A 249 -3.25 33.34 2.55
N ALA A 250 -1.97 33.69 2.53
CA ALA A 250 -1.31 34.45 3.57
C ALA A 250 -1.34 35.97 3.27
N SER A 251 -2.39 36.66 3.71
CA SER A 251 -2.47 38.12 3.59
C SER A 251 -1.56 38.86 4.60
N PRO A 252 -1.05 40.08 4.27
CA PRO A 252 -0.22 40.87 5.18
C PRO A 252 -0.93 41.17 6.51
N GLY A 253 -0.29 40.83 7.63
CA GLY A 253 -0.84 41.04 8.98
C GLY A 253 -2.05 40.17 9.33
N GLY A 254 -2.42 39.21 8.46
CA GLY A 254 -3.60 38.34 8.64
C GLY A 254 -3.40 37.18 9.62
N THR A 255 -4.50 36.48 9.92
CA THR A 255 -4.51 35.34 10.83
C THR A 255 -3.66 34.19 10.31
N THR A 256 -3.63 33.95 8.99
CA THR A 256 -2.88 32.87 8.36
C THR A 256 -1.38 33.03 8.57
N ILE A 257 -0.83 34.25 8.32
CA ILE A 257 0.61 34.47 8.49
C ILE A 257 1.03 34.39 9.97
N ALA A 258 0.16 34.78 10.90
CA ALA A 258 0.41 34.62 12.33
C ALA A 258 0.48 33.13 12.73
N GLY A 259 -0.43 32.33 12.23
CA GLY A 259 -0.41 30.87 12.45
C GLY A 259 0.81 30.18 11.82
N ILE A 260 1.18 30.54 10.58
CA ILE A 260 2.40 30.06 9.91
C ILE A 260 3.64 30.39 10.75
N HIS A 261 3.73 31.64 11.29
CA HIS A 261 4.87 32.02 12.13
C HIS A 261 5.06 31.09 13.35
N GLU A 262 3.99 30.76 14.06
CA GLU A 262 4.08 29.85 15.20
C GLU A 262 4.50 28.42 14.76
N LEU A 263 4.04 27.93 13.62
CA LEU A 263 4.47 26.63 13.07
C LEU A 263 5.96 26.62 12.71
N GLU A 264 6.46 27.67 12.04
CA GLU A 264 7.87 27.78 11.66
C GLU A 264 8.77 27.97 12.89
N LYS A 265 8.38 28.77 13.86
CA LYS A 265 9.08 28.95 15.15
C LYS A 265 9.25 27.62 15.90
N SER A 266 8.27 26.71 15.79
CA SER A 266 8.29 25.37 16.41
C SER A 266 9.00 24.33 15.56
N GLY A 267 9.56 24.69 14.39
CA GLY A 267 10.32 23.77 13.54
C GLY A 267 9.47 22.76 12.76
N PHE A 268 8.20 23.07 12.50
CA PHE A 268 7.22 22.17 11.87
C PHE A 268 7.76 21.44 10.64
N ARG A 269 8.41 22.15 9.73
CA ARG A 269 8.98 21.56 8.50
C ARG A 269 10.05 20.51 8.80
N GLY A 270 10.98 20.85 9.71
CA GLY A 270 12.06 19.94 10.13
C GLY A 270 11.50 18.68 10.81
N ILE A 271 10.47 18.81 11.62
CA ILE A 271 9.82 17.67 12.30
C ILE A 271 9.20 16.71 11.28
N LEU A 272 8.46 17.22 10.29
CA LEU A 272 7.88 16.38 9.24
C LEU A 272 8.94 15.71 8.36
N MET A 273 9.99 16.42 7.98
CA MET A 273 11.12 15.86 7.23
C MET A 273 11.79 14.71 8.02
N ASN A 274 12.05 14.93 9.31
CA ASN A 274 12.65 13.93 10.19
C ASN A 274 11.77 12.69 10.36
N ALA A 275 10.45 12.85 10.44
CA ALA A 275 9.52 11.72 10.52
C ALA A 275 9.62 10.82 9.28
N VAL A 276 9.65 11.39 8.08
CA VAL A 276 9.82 10.64 6.83
C VAL A 276 11.17 9.91 6.79
N VAL A 277 12.27 10.60 7.14
CA VAL A 277 13.63 10.03 7.16
C VAL A 277 13.73 8.89 8.17
N ALA A 278 13.18 9.06 9.37
CA ALA A 278 13.18 8.03 10.41
C ALA A 278 12.41 6.77 9.97
N ALA A 279 11.24 6.95 9.37
CA ALA A 279 10.45 5.82 8.88
C ALA A 279 11.12 5.11 7.69
N ALA A 280 11.74 5.85 6.78
CA ALA A 280 12.54 5.28 5.68
C ALA A 280 13.76 4.49 6.19
N LYS A 281 14.43 5.00 7.24
CA LYS A 281 15.52 4.27 7.92
C LYS A 281 15.01 2.97 8.53
N ARG A 282 13.88 3.02 9.24
CA ARG A 282 13.29 1.83 9.84
C ARG A 282 12.86 0.80 8.80
N SER A 283 12.35 1.23 7.64
CA SER A 283 12.04 0.34 6.52
C SER A 283 13.26 -0.46 6.06
N ARG A 284 14.42 0.18 5.93
CA ARG A 284 15.69 -0.50 5.58
C ARG A 284 16.12 -1.53 6.62
N GLU A 285 15.89 -1.28 7.90
CA GLU A 285 16.22 -2.18 9.00
C GLU A 285 15.31 -3.43 9.07
N LEU A 286 14.15 -3.40 8.41
CA LEU A 286 13.22 -4.53 8.31
C LEU A 286 13.54 -5.47 7.14
N SER A 287 14.49 -5.08 6.29
CA SER A 287 14.89 -5.79 5.05
C SER A 287 15.91 -6.88 5.34
#